data_5ba52a5842c7b36b646b1d0ea1dfc441
#
_entry.id   5ba52a5842c7b36b646b1d0ea1dfc441
#
_cell.length_a   1.000
_cell.length_b   1.000
_cell.length_c   1.000
_cell.angle_alpha   90.00
_cell.angle_beta   90.00
_cell.angle_gamma   90.00
#
_symmetry.space_group_name_H-M   'P 1'
#
loop_
_entity.id
_entity.type
_entity.pdbx_description
1 polymer ?
#
loop_
_entity_poly.entity_id
_entity_poly.type
_entity_poly.pdbx_seq_one_letter_code
_entity_poly.pdbx_strand_id
1 'polypeptide(L)'
;GYSPLDQINKDNVGDLRLAWAWTMEPGMQETTPLVRDGIMFLPQACDFIEAVDARDGTPIWEYRRERVDHAASLSCANRNATLYGDQLYIATGDAYLVALNALTGEVTWERQIGDWTIGQHYSGGPQILDGKVVVGMSGCYYINTGCWITAHDPQTGEEIWRTNTVPKIG
;
A
#
# COMPACT_ATOMS: atom_id res chain seq x y z
N GLY A 1 -13.73 -9.37 -2.43
CA GLY A 1 -12.91 -10.43 -1.90
C GLY A 1 -13.75 -11.60 -1.39
N TYR A 2 -13.14 -12.75 -1.33
CA TYR A 2 -13.72 -13.94 -0.74
C TYR A 2 -12.95 -14.29 0.54
N SER A 3 -13.66 -14.65 1.60
CA SER A 3 -13.07 -15.19 2.83
C SER A 3 -13.65 -16.58 3.09
N PRO A 4 -12.82 -17.60 3.37
CA PRO A 4 -13.31 -18.92 3.79
C PRO A 4 -13.72 -18.98 5.26
N LEU A 5 -13.56 -17.87 6.00
CA LEU A 5 -13.91 -17.79 7.43
C LEU A 5 -15.43 -17.80 7.58
N ASP A 6 -15.94 -18.55 8.54
CA ASP A 6 -17.36 -18.74 8.86
C ASP A 6 -17.72 -18.40 10.31
N GLN A 7 -16.75 -17.84 11.07
CA GLN A 7 -16.96 -17.45 12.48
C GLN A 7 -18.08 -16.43 12.64
N ILE A 8 -18.29 -15.55 11.63
CA ILE A 8 -19.44 -14.66 11.56
C ILE A 8 -20.38 -15.17 10.48
N ASN A 9 -21.61 -15.48 10.86
CA ASN A 9 -22.63 -16.07 10.01
C ASN A 9 -24.01 -15.52 10.35
N LYS A 10 -25.07 -16.01 9.70
CA LYS A 10 -26.44 -15.53 9.87
C LYS A 10 -26.98 -15.70 11.28
N ASP A 11 -26.49 -16.70 12.03
CA ASP A 11 -27.02 -17.05 13.34
C ASP A 11 -26.40 -16.18 14.44
N ASN A 12 -25.19 -15.61 14.23
CA ASN A 12 -24.45 -14.86 15.25
C ASN A 12 -24.10 -13.42 14.89
N VAL A 13 -24.38 -12.97 13.65
CA VAL A 13 -24.05 -11.59 13.23
C VAL A 13 -24.75 -10.53 14.07
N GLY A 14 -25.92 -10.83 14.65
CA GLY A 14 -26.66 -9.95 15.57
C GLY A 14 -25.99 -9.77 16.93
N ASP A 15 -25.04 -10.62 17.28
CA ASP A 15 -24.32 -10.60 18.56
C ASP A 15 -23.03 -9.81 18.52
N LEU A 16 -22.65 -9.26 17.36
CA LEU A 16 -21.45 -8.43 17.21
C LEU A 16 -21.53 -7.22 18.16
N ARG A 17 -20.39 -6.93 18.78
CA ARG A 17 -20.19 -5.78 19.67
C ARG A 17 -18.94 -5.04 19.24
N LEU A 18 -18.94 -3.71 19.41
CA LEU A 18 -17.75 -2.90 19.23
C LEU A 18 -16.68 -3.34 20.25
N ALA A 19 -15.54 -3.81 19.75
CA ALA A 19 -14.41 -4.18 20.60
C ALA A 19 -13.56 -2.95 20.94
N TRP A 20 -13.23 -2.15 19.93
CA TRP A 20 -12.46 -0.90 20.06
C TRP A 20 -12.70 -0.02 18.84
N ALA A 21 -12.27 1.24 18.92
CA ALA A 21 -12.32 2.20 17.81
C ALA A 21 -10.98 2.93 17.71
N TRP A 22 -10.56 3.23 16.48
CA TRP A 22 -9.32 3.92 16.17
C TRP A 22 -9.60 5.20 15.39
N THR A 23 -8.90 6.29 15.74
CA THR A 23 -8.99 7.54 14.98
C THR A 23 -7.90 7.56 13.93
N MET A 24 -8.29 7.57 12.66
CA MET A 24 -7.36 7.67 11.55
C MET A 24 -6.96 9.14 11.29
N GLU A 25 -5.80 9.32 10.65
CA GLU A 25 -5.36 10.65 10.21
C GLU A 25 -6.39 11.32 9.29
N PRO A 26 -6.53 12.66 9.36
CA PRO A 26 -7.38 13.39 8.44
C PRO A 26 -6.95 13.16 6.99
N GLY A 27 -7.91 12.93 6.10
CA GLY A 27 -7.64 12.76 4.69
C GLY A 27 -8.59 11.76 4.01
N MET A 28 -8.29 11.47 2.76
CA MET A 28 -9.06 10.53 1.97
C MET A 28 -8.67 9.09 2.35
N GLN A 29 -9.54 8.41 3.05
CA GLN A 29 -9.34 7.03 3.48
C GLN A 29 -10.04 6.08 2.50
N GLU A 30 -9.26 5.40 1.66
CA GLU A 30 -9.75 4.47 0.63
C GLU A 30 -9.17 3.06 0.78
N THR A 31 -8.64 2.76 1.96
CA THR A 31 -7.86 1.55 2.21
C THR A 31 -8.67 0.44 2.87
N THR A 32 -8.20 -0.77 2.71
CA THR A 32 -8.70 -1.94 3.45
C THR A 32 -7.65 -2.37 4.45
N PRO A 33 -7.99 -2.47 5.76
CA PRO A 33 -7.08 -3.02 6.75
C PRO A 33 -6.65 -4.45 6.41
N LEU A 34 -5.41 -4.77 6.70
CA LEU A 34 -4.88 -6.13 6.60
C LEU A 34 -4.64 -6.67 8.00
N VAL A 35 -4.94 -7.95 8.21
CA VAL A 35 -4.69 -8.60 9.51
C VAL A 35 -3.87 -9.86 9.30
N ARG A 36 -2.78 -10.00 10.07
CA ARG A 36 -1.94 -11.20 10.11
C ARG A 36 -1.32 -11.37 11.49
N ASP A 37 -1.39 -12.56 12.03
CA ASP A 37 -0.76 -12.95 13.30
C ASP A 37 -1.12 -12.01 14.47
N GLY A 38 -2.37 -11.52 14.51
CA GLY A 38 -2.87 -10.61 15.52
C GLY A 38 -2.48 -9.15 15.36
N ILE A 39 -1.74 -8.80 14.32
CA ILE A 39 -1.40 -7.42 13.96
C ILE A 39 -2.37 -6.95 12.86
N MET A 40 -2.98 -5.79 13.09
CA MET A 40 -3.78 -5.09 12.08
C MET A 40 -2.95 -3.94 11.51
N PHE A 41 -2.76 -3.95 10.19
CA PHE A 41 -2.09 -2.90 9.44
C PHE A 41 -3.14 -1.96 8.85
N LEU A 42 -2.99 -0.68 9.13
CA LEU A 42 -3.89 0.40 8.74
C LEU A 42 -3.18 1.36 7.78
N PRO A 43 -3.18 1.08 6.47
CA PRO A 43 -2.74 2.07 5.51
C PRO A 43 -3.66 3.28 5.56
N GLN A 44 -3.10 4.49 5.52
CA GLN A 44 -3.84 5.74 5.60
C GLN A 44 -3.43 6.70 4.49
N ALA A 45 -4.09 7.84 4.44
CA ALA A 45 -3.77 8.88 3.48
C ALA A 45 -2.30 9.33 3.58
N CYS A 46 -1.74 9.78 2.46
CA CYS A 46 -0.38 10.34 2.37
C CYS A 46 0.74 9.37 2.79
N ASP A 47 0.59 8.08 2.45
CA ASP A 47 1.58 7.02 2.68
C ASP A 47 1.96 6.85 4.15
N PHE A 48 0.99 7.04 5.02
CA PHE A 48 1.09 6.75 6.44
C PHE A 48 0.55 5.34 6.72
N ILE A 49 1.24 4.57 7.53
CA ILE A 49 0.86 3.21 7.93
C ILE A 49 0.97 3.11 9.45
N GLU A 50 -0.06 2.59 10.08
CA GLU A 50 -0.01 2.17 11.48
C GLU A 50 -0.20 0.67 11.58
N ALA A 51 0.49 0.06 12.53
CA ALA A 51 0.24 -1.31 12.97
C ALA A 51 -0.23 -1.31 14.42
N VAL A 52 -1.33 -1.99 14.67
CA VAL A 52 -1.93 -2.08 15.99
C VAL A 52 -2.22 -3.53 16.34
N ASP A 53 -2.32 -3.84 17.63
CA ASP A 53 -2.84 -5.13 18.08
C ASP A 53 -4.32 -5.23 17.66
N ALA A 54 -4.66 -6.25 16.88
CA ALA A 54 -6.00 -6.42 16.34
C ALA A 54 -7.06 -6.69 17.42
N ARG A 55 -6.65 -7.08 18.64
CA ARG A 55 -7.55 -7.42 19.74
C ARG A 55 -8.09 -6.20 20.47
N ASP A 56 -7.25 -5.16 20.64
CA ASP A 56 -7.58 -4.03 21.51
C ASP A 56 -7.17 -2.65 20.93
N GLY A 57 -6.53 -2.63 19.75
CA GLY A 57 -6.09 -1.41 19.10
C GLY A 57 -4.79 -0.81 19.69
N THR A 58 -4.07 -1.52 20.56
CA THR A 58 -2.80 -1.02 21.10
C THR A 58 -1.79 -0.76 19.97
N PRO A 59 -1.19 0.46 19.86
CA PRO A 59 -0.19 0.76 18.83
C PRO A 59 1.04 -0.12 18.97
N ILE A 60 1.56 -0.62 17.83
CA ILE A 60 2.80 -1.43 17.78
C ILE A 60 3.92 -0.62 17.12
N TRP A 61 3.67 -0.11 15.92
CA TRP A 61 4.58 0.77 15.19
C TRP A 61 3.82 1.67 14.22
N GLU A 62 4.49 2.72 13.77
CA GLU A 62 4.03 3.58 12.68
C GLU A 62 5.15 3.81 11.67
N TYR A 63 4.77 3.99 10.41
CA TYR A 63 5.62 4.42 9.32
C TYR A 63 4.99 5.61 8.65
N ARG A 64 5.72 6.71 8.53
CA ARG A 64 5.31 7.90 7.79
C ARG A 64 6.38 8.23 6.76
N ARG A 65 5.98 8.25 5.49
CA ARG A 65 6.88 8.66 4.44
C ARG A 65 7.12 10.16 4.49
N GLU A 66 8.40 10.54 4.62
CA GLU A 66 8.81 11.92 4.43
C GLU A 66 8.85 12.21 2.92
N ARG A 67 7.83 12.93 2.43
CA ARG A 67 7.78 13.38 1.05
C ARG A 67 8.57 14.68 0.90
N VAL A 68 9.25 14.85 -0.24
CA VAL A 68 9.81 16.16 -0.59
C VAL A 68 8.69 17.20 -0.73
N ASP A 69 8.92 18.44 -0.30
CA ASP A 69 7.92 19.51 -0.13
C ASP A 69 6.96 19.74 -1.31
N HIS A 70 7.41 19.47 -2.54
CA HIS A 70 6.59 19.65 -3.74
C HIS A 70 5.75 18.42 -4.11
N ALA A 71 6.05 17.25 -3.57
CA ALA A 71 5.25 16.05 -3.75
C ALA A 71 3.96 16.08 -2.92
N ALA A 72 3.80 17.02 -2.01
CA ALA A 72 2.58 17.23 -1.21
C ALA A 72 1.35 17.55 -2.08
N SER A 73 1.52 18.03 -3.31
CA SER A 73 0.43 18.26 -4.27
C SER A 73 -0.01 17.01 -5.02
N LEU A 74 0.74 15.92 -4.92
CA LEU A 74 0.40 14.64 -5.52
C LEU A 74 -0.66 13.92 -4.66
N SER A 75 -1.32 12.94 -5.26
CA SER A 75 -2.39 12.20 -4.61
C SER A 75 -1.96 11.68 -3.24
N CYS A 76 -2.70 12.05 -2.20
CA CYS A 76 -2.62 11.42 -0.88
C CYS A 76 -3.46 10.13 -0.78
N ALA A 77 -4.10 9.71 -1.87
CA ALA A 77 -4.86 8.47 -1.88
C ALA A 77 -3.90 7.28 -1.87
N ASN A 78 -3.93 6.51 -0.81
CA ASN A 78 -3.31 5.19 -0.74
C ASN A 78 -4.44 4.17 -0.59
N ARG A 79 -4.62 3.30 -1.58
CA ARG A 79 -5.77 2.37 -1.60
C ARG A 79 -5.45 1.02 -1.02
N ASN A 80 -4.19 0.66 -0.94
CA ASN A 80 -3.88 -0.70 -0.56
C ASN A 80 -2.41 -0.88 -0.16
N ALA A 81 -2.18 -1.79 0.78
CA ALA A 81 -0.89 -2.39 1.06
C ALA A 81 -0.97 -3.89 0.82
N THR A 82 0.15 -4.58 0.75
CA THR A 82 0.17 -6.03 0.51
C THR A 82 1.21 -6.71 1.39
N LEU A 83 0.82 -7.80 2.04
CA LEU A 83 1.70 -8.63 2.86
C LEU A 83 2.23 -9.82 2.05
N TYR A 84 3.54 -10.04 2.10
CA TYR A 84 4.16 -11.25 1.56
C TYR A 84 5.46 -11.58 2.31
N GLY A 85 5.60 -12.83 2.76
CA GLY A 85 6.69 -13.18 3.68
C GLY A 85 6.62 -12.29 4.94
N ASP A 86 7.75 -11.76 5.35
CA ASP A 86 7.88 -10.89 6.53
C ASP A 86 7.75 -9.38 6.18
N GLN A 87 7.29 -9.08 4.98
CA GLN A 87 7.25 -7.73 4.43
C GLN A 87 5.83 -7.22 4.24
N LEU A 88 5.66 -5.91 4.45
CA LEU A 88 4.51 -5.13 4.01
C LEU A 88 4.96 -4.19 2.89
N TYR A 89 4.32 -4.28 1.72
CA TYR A 89 4.65 -3.46 0.55
C TYR A 89 3.63 -2.36 0.37
N ILE A 90 4.11 -1.17 0.07
CA ILE A 90 3.29 0.00 -0.29
C ILE A 90 3.85 0.66 -1.54
N ALA A 91 2.96 1.27 -2.32
CA ALA A 91 3.32 2.09 -3.47
C ALA A 91 2.89 3.54 -3.18
N THR A 92 3.82 4.48 -3.25
CA THR A 92 3.68 5.82 -2.67
C THR A 92 3.30 6.89 -3.68
N GLY A 93 2.73 8.00 -3.19
CA GLY A 93 2.33 9.12 -4.02
C GLY A 93 3.50 9.85 -4.70
N ASP A 94 4.72 9.67 -4.26
CA ASP A 94 5.95 10.17 -4.89
C ASP A 94 6.66 9.13 -5.77
N ALA A 95 5.90 8.15 -6.27
CA ALA A 95 6.34 7.13 -7.22
C ALA A 95 7.43 6.16 -6.74
N TYR A 96 7.43 5.83 -5.45
CA TYR A 96 8.27 4.78 -4.89
C TYR A 96 7.48 3.49 -4.62
N LEU A 97 8.19 2.39 -4.66
CA LEU A 97 7.77 1.13 -4.07
C LEU A 97 8.62 0.90 -2.82
N VAL A 98 7.97 0.65 -1.70
CA VAL A 98 8.62 0.53 -0.38
C VAL A 98 8.22 -0.80 0.25
N ALA A 99 9.19 -1.49 0.82
CA ALA A 99 8.98 -2.65 1.66
C ALA A 99 9.34 -2.33 3.10
N LEU A 100 8.44 -2.66 4.00
CA LEU A 100 8.61 -2.51 5.44
C LEU A 100 8.67 -3.90 6.07
N ASN A 101 9.50 -4.07 7.08
CA ASN A 101 9.39 -5.23 7.96
C ASN A 101 8.02 -5.17 8.66
N ALA A 102 7.20 -6.20 8.49
CA ALA A 102 5.84 -6.20 9.00
C ALA A 102 5.75 -6.21 10.54
N LEU A 103 6.80 -6.66 11.25
CA LEU A 103 6.83 -6.68 12.71
C LEU A 103 7.32 -5.37 13.31
N THR A 104 8.25 -4.66 12.64
CA THR A 104 8.92 -3.48 13.22
C THR A 104 8.56 -2.17 12.54
N GLY A 105 8.01 -2.18 11.33
CA GLY A 105 7.75 -0.99 10.52
C GLY A 105 9.00 -0.39 9.87
N GLU A 106 10.18 -0.96 10.09
CA GLU A 106 11.43 -0.49 9.50
C GLU A 106 11.46 -0.72 7.99
N VAL A 107 11.98 0.26 7.25
CA VAL A 107 12.19 0.13 5.79
C VAL A 107 13.28 -0.88 5.53
N THR A 108 12.96 -1.95 4.82
CA THR A 108 13.94 -2.96 4.38
C THR A 108 14.56 -2.58 3.05
N TRP A 109 13.76 -2.03 2.15
CA TRP A 109 14.23 -1.42 0.92
C TRP A 109 13.18 -0.43 0.37
N GLU A 110 13.64 0.50 -0.46
CA GLU A 110 12.79 1.37 -1.28
C GLU A 110 13.40 1.55 -2.67
N ARG A 111 12.53 1.72 -3.68
CA ARG A 111 12.91 1.94 -5.08
C ARG A 111 12.04 3.00 -5.69
N GLN A 112 12.66 4.00 -6.31
CA GLN A 112 11.96 4.94 -7.17
C GLN A 112 11.64 4.25 -8.50
N ILE A 113 10.35 4.16 -8.83
CA ILE A 113 9.87 3.47 -10.03
C ILE A 113 9.46 4.46 -11.12
N GLY A 114 9.05 5.64 -10.73
CA GLY A 114 8.64 6.72 -11.63
C GLY A 114 9.21 8.06 -11.24
N ASP A 115 8.87 9.07 -12.03
CA ASP A 115 9.28 10.45 -11.80
C ASP A 115 8.05 11.27 -11.38
N TRP A 116 7.94 11.56 -10.10
CA TRP A 116 6.87 12.37 -9.54
C TRP A 116 6.89 13.82 -10.04
N THR A 117 8.06 14.34 -10.47
CA THR A 117 8.19 15.73 -10.96
C THR A 117 7.41 15.97 -12.25
N ILE A 118 7.14 14.91 -13.00
CA ILE A 118 6.31 14.93 -14.20
C ILE A 118 4.91 14.35 -13.97
N GLY A 119 4.50 14.19 -12.71
CA GLY A 119 3.15 13.76 -12.33
C GLY A 119 2.94 12.25 -12.21
N GLN A 120 3.97 11.43 -12.38
CA GLN A 120 3.87 9.99 -12.11
C GLN A 120 3.75 9.75 -10.61
N HIS A 121 2.81 8.91 -10.22
CA HIS A 121 2.56 8.57 -8.82
C HIS A 121 1.89 7.21 -8.71
N TYR A 122 1.74 6.72 -7.50
CA TYR A 122 0.88 5.58 -7.21
C TYR A 122 -0.32 6.03 -6.38
N SER A 123 -1.47 5.47 -6.68
CA SER A 123 -2.70 5.59 -5.89
C SER A 123 -3.30 4.21 -5.59
N GLY A 124 -2.89 3.19 -6.32
CA GLY A 124 -3.20 1.78 -6.08
C GLY A 124 -2.06 1.09 -5.35
N GLY A 125 -2.36 0.09 -4.53
CA GLY A 125 -1.35 -0.71 -3.86
C GLY A 125 -0.77 -1.83 -4.74
N PRO A 126 0.38 -2.36 -4.36
CA PRO A 126 0.99 -3.50 -5.02
C PRO A 126 0.17 -4.77 -4.83
N GLN A 127 0.41 -5.76 -5.69
CA GLN A 127 -0.16 -7.10 -5.63
C GLN A 127 0.97 -8.12 -5.69
N ILE A 128 0.75 -9.29 -5.10
CA ILE A 128 1.69 -10.41 -5.25
C ILE A 128 1.17 -11.33 -6.35
N LEU A 129 1.94 -11.46 -7.41
CA LEU A 129 1.66 -12.36 -8.53
C LEU A 129 2.89 -13.23 -8.81
N ASP A 130 2.72 -14.51 -8.73
CA ASP A 130 3.79 -15.49 -8.96
C ASP A 130 5.08 -15.15 -8.18
N GLY A 131 4.93 -14.85 -6.86
CA GLY A 131 6.03 -14.53 -5.97
C GLY A 131 6.72 -13.19 -6.23
N LYS A 132 6.15 -12.33 -7.06
CA LYS A 132 6.69 -11.00 -7.41
C LYS A 132 5.77 -9.89 -6.91
N VAL A 133 6.33 -8.76 -6.55
CA VAL A 133 5.58 -7.54 -6.22
C VAL A 133 5.26 -6.81 -7.51
N VAL A 134 3.98 -6.76 -7.87
CA VAL A 134 3.52 -6.14 -9.12
C VAL A 134 2.74 -4.87 -8.82
N VAL A 135 3.05 -3.79 -9.53
CA VAL A 135 2.40 -2.49 -9.33
C VAL A 135 2.18 -1.76 -10.65
N GLY A 136 1.07 -1.04 -10.74
CA GLY A 136 0.70 -0.22 -11.91
C GLY A 136 0.82 1.27 -11.64
N MET A 137 1.49 1.99 -12.56
CA MET A 137 1.68 3.45 -12.49
C MET A 137 0.38 4.21 -12.73
N SER A 138 0.18 5.28 -11.99
CA SER A 138 -0.88 6.29 -12.16
C SER A 138 -0.31 7.62 -12.67
N GLY A 139 -1.19 8.58 -13.01
CA GLY A 139 -0.77 9.93 -13.42
C GLY A 139 -0.33 10.09 -14.87
N CYS A 140 -0.44 9.06 -15.68
CA CYS A 140 0.12 9.01 -17.03
C CYS A 140 -0.67 9.76 -18.09
N TYR A 141 -1.85 10.22 -17.77
CA TYR A 141 -2.71 10.97 -18.72
C TYR A 141 -2.24 12.42 -18.94
N TYR A 142 -1.35 12.93 -18.10
CA TYR A 142 -0.77 14.27 -18.27
C TYR A 142 0.55 14.30 -19.04
N ILE A 143 1.11 13.14 -19.36
CA ILE A 143 2.48 13.04 -19.89
C ILE A 143 2.56 12.06 -21.05
N ASN A 144 3.34 12.43 -22.07
CA ASN A 144 3.59 11.59 -23.25
C ASN A 144 4.55 10.41 -22.99
N THR A 145 4.85 10.08 -21.75
CA THR A 145 5.80 9.01 -21.38
C THR A 145 5.15 7.64 -21.26
N GLY A 146 3.81 7.58 -21.33
CA GLY A 146 3.06 6.34 -21.17
C GLY A 146 2.94 5.90 -19.71
N CYS A 147 2.10 4.90 -19.50
CA CYS A 147 1.96 4.17 -18.25
C CYS A 147 2.54 2.77 -18.37
N TRP A 148 2.89 2.18 -17.25
CA TRP A 148 3.41 0.82 -17.20
C TRP A 148 2.93 0.06 -15.98
N ILE A 149 3.05 -1.25 -16.07
CA ILE A 149 3.04 -2.18 -14.94
C ILE A 149 4.45 -2.71 -14.79
N THR A 150 4.92 -2.79 -13.57
CA THR A 150 6.24 -3.35 -13.24
C THR A 150 6.11 -4.52 -12.27
N ALA A 151 7.05 -5.45 -12.34
CA ALA A 151 7.21 -6.51 -11.36
C ALA A 151 8.60 -6.43 -10.74
N HIS A 152 8.67 -6.66 -9.45
CA HIS A 152 9.88 -6.52 -8.64
C HIS A 152 10.14 -7.76 -7.80
N ASP A 153 11.41 -8.00 -7.56
CA ASP A 153 11.85 -8.99 -6.59
C ASP A 153 11.41 -8.56 -5.18
N PRO A 154 10.73 -9.41 -4.41
CA PRO A 154 10.22 -9.01 -3.10
C PRO A 154 11.31 -8.76 -2.06
N GLN A 155 12.50 -9.35 -2.20
CA GLN A 155 13.58 -9.20 -1.22
C GLN A 155 14.46 -7.98 -1.48
N THR A 156 14.64 -7.60 -2.75
CA THR A 156 15.58 -6.55 -3.14
C THR A 156 14.92 -5.31 -3.73
N GLY A 157 13.66 -5.44 -4.19
CA GLY A 157 12.96 -4.41 -4.94
C GLY A 157 13.46 -4.22 -6.38
N GLU A 158 14.41 -5.04 -6.84
CA GLU A 158 14.92 -4.96 -8.22
C GLU A 158 13.81 -5.22 -9.23
N GLU A 159 13.76 -4.40 -10.28
CA GLU A 159 12.78 -4.56 -11.35
C GLU A 159 13.12 -5.78 -12.21
N ILE A 160 12.19 -6.74 -12.28
CA ILE A 160 12.32 -7.96 -13.06
C ILE A 160 11.82 -7.72 -14.49
N TRP A 161 10.68 -7.04 -14.62
CA TRP A 161 10.14 -6.65 -15.93
C TRP A 161 9.25 -5.41 -15.84
N ARG A 162 9.12 -4.74 -17.00
CA ARG A 162 8.22 -3.60 -17.20
C ARG A 162 7.43 -3.77 -18.49
N THR A 163 6.14 -3.50 -18.44
CA THR A 163 5.26 -3.53 -19.61
C THR A 163 4.49 -2.21 -19.71
N ASN A 164 4.61 -1.53 -20.85
CA ASN A 164 3.82 -0.32 -21.11
C ASN A 164 2.35 -0.69 -21.34
N THR A 165 1.45 -0.01 -20.64
CA THR A 165 -0.01 -0.19 -20.76
C THR A 165 -0.63 0.84 -21.72
N VAL A 166 0.07 1.95 -21.94
CA VAL A 166 -0.32 2.98 -22.89
C VAL A 166 0.80 3.08 -23.93
N PRO A 167 0.49 2.99 -25.24
CA PRO A 167 1.50 3.17 -26.29
C PRO A 167 2.13 4.56 -26.17
N LYS A 168 3.45 4.63 -26.39
CA LYS A 168 4.09 5.93 -26.58
C LYS A 168 3.52 6.55 -27.86
N ILE A 169 3.01 7.76 -27.77
CA ILE A 169 2.64 8.53 -28.94
C ILE A 169 3.98 8.91 -29.61
N GLY A 170 4.19 8.37 -30.82
CA GLY A 170 5.40 8.63 -31.62
C GLY A 170 5.40 10.03 -32.21
#